data_0fb9a4c3bd4e63fdf0b18939db2bf618
#
_entry.id   0fb9a4c3bd4e63fdf0b18939db2bf618
#
_cell.length_a   1.000
_cell.length_b   1.000
_cell.length_c   1.000
_cell.angle_alpha   90.00
_cell.angle_beta   90.00
_cell.angle_gamma   90.00
#
_symmetry.space_group_name_H-M   'P 1'
#
loop_
_entity.id
_entity.type
_entity.pdbx_description
1 polymer ?
#
loop_
_entity_poly.entity_id
_entity_poly.type
_entity_poly.pdbx_seq_one_letter_code
_entity_poly.pdbx_strand_id
1 'polypeptide(L)'
;ELTTAKDRAEESNRLKSAFLANMSHEIRTPLNAIVGFSGILASTDEEEEKREYVNIIENNNTLLLQLISDILDLSKIEAGTLEFQYSNVELNAVMKELESTLQFKMKSEAVKLEFVPPADRCLVHLEKNRVSQLIINLVTNAIKFTEKGSIRFGYELRGKELYFYVADTGCGIAKDEQESIFGRFVKLNSFAQGTGLGLSICRTLVEHMGGHIGVDSEEGKGSTFWFSLPYKAASTSAGTMQKTEIQPISVEKDKLTILIAEDNESNYRLFESILGHDYHLIHAWDGREAVERFKRENPQIILMDINMPVMDGYEATQEIRKYSAKVPIIAVTAFAYTSDEQRVMENGFDGYMPKPINARQLKAQITEIMQKRIILL
;
A
#
# COMPACT_ATOMS: atom_id res chain seq x y z
N GLU A 1 -41.98 15.58 -9.30
CA GLU A 1 -41.21 14.37 -8.92
C GLU A 1 -40.45 13.76 -10.11
N LEU A 2 -41.12 13.54 -11.29
CA LEU A 2 -40.47 12.94 -12.48
C LEU A 2 -39.37 13.83 -13.06
N THR A 3 -39.57 15.16 -13.11
CA THR A 3 -38.60 16.14 -13.60
C THR A 3 -37.38 16.19 -12.67
N THR A 4 -37.58 16.20 -11.35
CA THR A 4 -36.52 16.23 -10.34
C THR A 4 -35.70 14.92 -10.35
N ALA A 5 -36.35 13.78 -10.63
CA ALA A 5 -35.65 12.50 -10.77
C ALA A 5 -34.82 12.45 -12.05
N LYS A 6 -35.33 13.00 -13.15
CA LYS A 6 -34.62 13.13 -14.42
C LYS A 6 -33.38 14.03 -14.27
N ASP A 7 -33.53 15.22 -13.68
CA ASP A 7 -32.45 16.19 -13.49
C ASP A 7 -31.32 15.58 -12.62
N ARG A 8 -31.67 14.83 -11.57
CA ARG A 8 -30.70 14.09 -10.75
C ARG A 8 -29.96 12.99 -11.52
N ALA A 9 -30.68 12.26 -12.37
CA ALA A 9 -30.08 11.21 -13.20
C ALA A 9 -29.15 11.79 -14.28
N GLU A 10 -29.52 12.92 -14.89
CA GLU A 10 -28.69 13.61 -15.89
C GLU A 10 -27.44 14.20 -15.24
N GLU A 11 -27.55 14.81 -14.07
CA GLU A 11 -26.41 15.34 -13.32
C GLU A 11 -25.46 14.19 -12.87
N SER A 12 -25.99 13.09 -12.35
CA SER A 12 -25.20 11.89 -12.03
C SER A 12 -24.44 11.34 -13.25
N ASN A 13 -25.08 11.29 -14.40
CA ASN A 13 -24.46 10.82 -15.64
C ASN A 13 -23.38 11.79 -16.15
N ARG A 14 -23.59 13.09 -16.02
CA ARG A 14 -22.62 14.13 -16.34
C ARG A 14 -21.38 14.03 -15.46
N LEU A 15 -21.57 13.87 -14.15
CA LEU A 15 -20.48 13.70 -13.16
C LEU A 15 -19.68 12.42 -13.43
N LYS A 16 -20.38 11.32 -13.77
CA LYS A 16 -19.72 10.04 -14.12
C LYS A 16 -18.89 10.14 -15.39
N SER A 17 -19.42 10.84 -16.41
CA SER A 17 -18.68 11.05 -17.68
C SER A 17 -17.45 11.94 -17.48
N ALA A 18 -17.57 13.03 -16.71
CA ALA A 18 -16.46 13.89 -16.35
C ALA A 18 -15.39 13.14 -15.53
N PHE A 19 -15.83 12.27 -14.62
CA PHE A 19 -14.96 11.38 -13.84
C PHE A 19 -14.11 10.49 -14.76
N LEU A 20 -14.73 9.75 -15.68
CA LEU A 20 -14.04 8.86 -16.62
C LEU A 20 -13.06 9.62 -17.55
N ALA A 21 -13.45 10.82 -18.01
CA ALA A 21 -12.58 11.66 -18.84
C ALA A 21 -11.34 12.10 -18.06
N ASN A 22 -11.51 12.59 -16.83
CA ASN A 22 -10.42 13.00 -15.97
C ASN A 22 -9.49 11.83 -15.62
N MET A 23 -10.05 10.64 -15.34
CA MET A 23 -9.26 9.43 -15.08
C MET A 23 -8.40 9.05 -16.27
N SER A 24 -8.99 9.07 -17.49
CA SER A 24 -8.24 8.77 -18.71
C SER A 24 -7.06 9.72 -18.89
N HIS A 25 -7.24 11.00 -18.57
CA HIS A 25 -6.16 12.00 -18.63
C HIS A 25 -5.08 11.74 -17.57
N GLU A 26 -5.47 11.54 -16.31
CA GLU A 26 -4.54 11.32 -15.20
C GLU A 26 -3.75 10.00 -15.33
N ILE A 27 -4.31 8.98 -16.00
CA ILE A 27 -3.62 7.73 -16.34
C ILE A 27 -2.65 7.95 -17.52
N ARG A 28 -3.07 8.70 -18.54
CA ARG A 28 -2.28 8.88 -19.78
C ARG A 28 -0.98 9.62 -19.52
N THR A 29 -0.97 10.61 -18.63
CA THR A 29 0.19 11.45 -18.36
C THR A 29 1.38 10.64 -17.81
N PRO A 30 1.27 9.87 -16.70
CA PRO A 30 2.35 9.04 -16.23
C PRO A 30 2.69 7.90 -17.20
N LEU A 31 1.70 7.32 -17.89
CA LEU A 31 1.95 6.27 -18.86
C LEU A 31 2.82 6.77 -20.03
N ASN A 32 2.54 7.96 -20.56
CA ASN A 32 3.33 8.56 -21.63
C ASN A 32 4.79 8.84 -21.16
N ALA A 33 4.98 9.27 -19.92
CA ALA A 33 6.31 9.45 -19.36
C ALA A 33 7.06 8.11 -19.26
N ILE A 34 6.41 7.05 -18.73
CA ILE A 34 7.00 5.71 -18.64
C ILE A 34 7.41 5.22 -20.03
N VAL A 35 6.50 5.25 -21.01
CA VAL A 35 6.76 4.77 -22.38
C VAL A 35 7.86 5.60 -23.05
N GLY A 36 7.80 6.94 -22.94
CA GLY A 36 8.76 7.83 -23.55
C GLY A 36 10.19 7.64 -23.01
N PHE A 37 10.34 7.66 -21.69
CA PHE A 37 11.65 7.51 -21.06
C PHE A 37 12.19 6.07 -21.16
N SER A 38 11.33 5.05 -21.21
CA SER A 38 11.77 3.68 -21.49
C SER A 38 12.37 3.55 -22.89
N GLY A 39 11.81 4.24 -23.89
CA GLY A 39 12.36 4.26 -25.25
C GLY A 39 13.73 4.99 -25.32
N ILE A 40 13.86 6.12 -24.64
CA ILE A 40 15.10 6.90 -24.59
C ILE A 40 16.19 6.13 -23.83
N LEU A 41 15.83 5.50 -22.70
CA LEU A 41 16.75 4.69 -21.87
C LEU A 41 17.46 3.61 -22.68
N ALA A 42 16.75 2.99 -23.64
CA ALA A 42 17.32 1.95 -24.50
C ALA A 42 18.42 2.45 -25.46
N SER A 43 18.45 3.75 -25.76
CA SER A 43 19.39 4.39 -26.68
C SER A 43 20.41 5.33 -26.00
N THR A 44 20.35 5.48 -24.68
CA THR A 44 21.24 6.35 -23.90
C THR A 44 22.45 5.55 -23.43
N ASP A 45 23.65 6.10 -23.62
CA ASP A 45 24.91 5.47 -23.18
C ASP A 45 25.41 6.04 -21.84
N GLU A 46 25.05 7.26 -21.47
CA GLU A 46 25.52 7.94 -20.26
C GLU A 46 24.81 7.40 -18.99
N GLU A 47 25.60 6.92 -18.04
CA GLU A 47 25.09 6.29 -16.80
C GLU A 47 24.31 7.28 -15.89
N GLU A 48 24.63 8.56 -15.94
CA GLU A 48 23.95 9.59 -15.14
C GLU A 48 22.57 9.88 -15.70
N GLU A 49 22.41 10.00 -17.01
CA GLU A 49 21.14 10.12 -17.71
C GLU A 49 20.28 8.85 -17.52
N LYS A 50 20.87 7.65 -17.62
CA LYS A 50 20.15 6.41 -17.35
C LYS A 50 19.51 6.40 -15.96
N ARG A 51 20.26 6.82 -14.95
CA ARG A 51 19.73 6.90 -13.57
C ARG A 51 18.59 7.90 -13.44
N GLU A 52 18.71 9.05 -14.11
CA GLU A 52 17.64 10.04 -14.14
C GLU A 52 16.38 9.47 -14.79
N TYR A 53 16.49 8.85 -15.97
CA TYR A 53 15.34 8.26 -16.68
C TYR A 53 14.71 7.13 -15.90
N VAL A 54 15.48 6.25 -15.26
CA VAL A 54 14.97 5.21 -14.36
C VAL A 54 14.17 5.84 -13.21
N ASN A 55 14.69 6.88 -12.56
CA ASN A 55 13.97 7.57 -11.49
C ASN A 55 12.64 8.18 -11.98
N ILE A 56 12.63 8.77 -13.20
CA ILE A 56 11.40 9.32 -13.79
C ILE A 56 10.39 8.19 -14.04
N ILE A 57 10.81 7.05 -14.58
CA ILE A 57 9.95 5.88 -14.83
C ILE A 57 9.38 5.36 -13.51
N GLU A 58 10.21 5.15 -12.49
CA GLU A 58 9.80 4.63 -11.18
C GLU A 58 8.81 5.57 -10.47
N ASN A 59 9.04 6.88 -10.51
CA ASN A 59 8.13 7.87 -9.92
C ASN A 59 6.77 7.87 -10.61
N ASN A 60 6.74 7.81 -11.96
CA ASN A 60 5.50 7.77 -12.72
C ASN A 60 4.76 6.43 -12.58
N ASN A 61 5.47 5.31 -12.46
CA ASN A 61 4.90 4.01 -12.16
C ASN A 61 4.23 4.01 -10.78
N THR A 62 4.89 4.55 -9.76
CA THR A 62 4.33 4.69 -8.40
C THR A 62 3.06 5.55 -8.42
N LEU A 63 3.06 6.66 -9.16
CA LEU A 63 1.89 7.52 -9.31
C LEU A 63 0.73 6.78 -10.01
N LEU A 64 1.02 6.01 -11.06
CA LEU A 64 0.01 5.24 -11.79
C LEU A 64 -0.62 4.15 -10.91
N LEU A 65 0.19 3.44 -10.14
CA LEU A 65 -0.30 2.43 -9.19
C LEU A 65 -1.19 3.03 -8.10
N GLN A 66 -0.79 4.21 -7.58
CA GLN A 66 -1.63 4.95 -6.63
C GLN A 66 -2.97 5.34 -7.25
N LEU A 67 -2.98 5.85 -8.49
CA LEU A 67 -4.19 6.17 -9.22
C LEU A 67 -5.13 4.96 -9.36
N ILE A 68 -4.58 3.81 -9.77
CA ILE A 68 -5.36 2.58 -9.93
C ILE A 68 -5.95 2.15 -8.59
N SER A 69 -5.17 2.20 -7.51
CA SER A 69 -5.65 1.89 -6.16
C SER A 69 -6.77 2.83 -5.71
N ASP A 70 -6.60 4.13 -5.93
CA ASP A 70 -7.59 5.17 -5.62
C ASP A 70 -8.93 4.92 -6.35
N ILE A 71 -8.86 4.52 -7.63
CA ILE A 71 -10.02 4.20 -8.46
C ILE A 71 -10.74 2.95 -7.95
N LEU A 72 -9.99 1.90 -7.62
CA LEU A 72 -10.55 0.65 -7.10
C LEU A 72 -11.23 0.87 -5.74
N ASP A 73 -10.60 1.66 -4.85
CA ASP A 73 -11.21 2.03 -3.57
C ASP A 73 -12.53 2.77 -3.80
N LEU A 74 -12.53 3.78 -4.67
CA LEU A 74 -13.74 4.55 -4.98
C LEU A 74 -14.84 3.67 -5.60
N SER A 75 -14.47 2.76 -6.50
CA SER A 75 -15.41 1.81 -7.12
C SER A 75 -16.06 0.87 -6.10
N LYS A 76 -15.26 0.34 -5.13
CA LYS A 76 -15.77 -0.48 -4.04
C LYS A 76 -16.69 0.29 -3.10
N ILE A 77 -16.36 1.55 -2.83
CA ILE A 77 -17.19 2.45 -2.03
C ILE A 77 -18.53 2.71 -2.71
N GLU A 78 -18.52 3.08 -3.99
CA GLU A 78 -19.77 3.36 -4.76
C GLU A 78 -20.66 2.12 -4.93
N ALA A 79 -20.04 0.94 -5.04
CA ALA A 79 -20.76 -0.33 -5.08
C ALA A 79 -21.26 -0.80 -3.71
N GLY A 80 -20.87 -0.15 -2.61
CA GLY A 80 -21.20 -0.59 -1.24
C GLY A 80 -20.54 -1.92 -0.85
N THR A 81 -19.48 -2.31 -1.55
CA THR A 81 -18.75 -3.58 -1.37
C THR A 81 -17.45 -3.41 -0.58
N LEU A 82 -17.19 -2.21 -0.04
CA LEU A 82 -16.02 -1.98 0.78
C LEU A 82 -16.20 -2.65 2.14
N GLU A 83 -15.38 -3.64 2.42
CA GLU A 83 -15.35 -4.33 3.70
C GLU A 83 -14.36 -3.66 4.65
N PHE A 84 -14.76 -3.54 5.93
CA PHE A 84 -13.92 -2.99 7.01
C PHE A 84 -13.57 -4.12 7.98
N GLN A 85 -12.28 -4.35 8.19
CA GLN A 85 -11.79 -5.35 9.12
C GLN A 85 -11.30 -4.69 10.41
N TYR A 86 -12.15 -4.69 11.41
CA TYR A 86 -11.83 -4.15 12.72
C TYR A 86 -11.03 -5.15 13.55
N SER A 87 -9.95 -4.66 14.17
CA SER A 87 -9.10 -5.44 15.06
C SER A 87 -8.67 -4.63 16.28
N ASN A 88 -8.15 -5.33 17.31
CA ASN A 88 -7.56 -4.67 18.46
C ASN A 88 -6.15 -4.21 18.12
N VAL A 89 -5.90 -2.91 18.19
CA VAL A 89 -4.68 -2.26 17.71
C VAL A 89 -4.05 -1.43 18.83
N GLU A 90 -2.77 -1.59 19.04
CA GLU A 90 -1.98 -0.65 19.84
C GLU A 90 -1.58 0.53 18.96
N LEU A 91 -2.29 1.65 19.12
CA LEU A 91 -2.26 2.76 18.18
C LEU A 91 -0.90 3.47 18.15
N ASN A 92 -0.19 3.58 19.28
CA ASN A 92 1.14 4.18 19.32
C ASN A 92 2.16 3.36 18.50
N ALA A 93 2.05 2.03 18.51
CA ALA A 93 2.95 1.18 17.70
C ALA A 93 2.72 1.41 16.20
N VAL A 94 1.46 1.49 15.77
CA VAL A 94 1.10 1.77 14.36
C VAL A 94 1.62 3.14 13.94
N MET A 95 1.42 4.17 14.74
CA MET A 95 1.87 5.53 14.43
C MET A 95 3.39 5.63 14.33
N LYS A 96 4.15 4.93 15.19
CA LYS A 96 5.61 4.86 15.13
C LYS A 96 6.10 4.12 13.88
N GLU A 97 5.42 3.05 13.49
CA GLU A 97 5.70 2.32 12.25
C GLU A 97 5.50 3.23 11.03
N LEU A 98 4.41 4.01 11.02
CA LEU A 98 4.13 5.00 9.98
C LEU A 98 5.16 6.13 9.96
N GLU A 99 5.57 6.65 11.13
CA GLU A 99 6.64 7.65 11.23
C GLU A 99 7.93 7.15 10.56
N SER A 100 8.38 5.96 10.94
CA SER A 100 9.59 5.35 10.38
C SER A 100 9.50 5.19 8.86
N THR A 101 8.36 4.72 8.35
CA THR A 101 8.13 4.53 6.91
C THR A 101 8.10 5.86 6.16
N LEU A 102 7.44 6.88 6.72
CA LEU A 102 7.29 8.19 6.10
C LEU A 102 8.57 9.02 6.16
N GLN A 103 9.43 8.80 7.17
CA GLN A 103 10.74 9.42 7.27
C GLN A 103 11.62 9.14 6.03
N PHE A 104 11.54 7.92 5.48
CA PHE A 104 12.25 7.57 4.24
C PHE A 104 11.73 8.31 2.99
N LYS A 105 10.51 8.84 3.03
CA LYS A 105 9.92 9.63 1.93
C LYS A 105 10.31 11.11 1.99
N MET A 106 10.93 11.55 3.08
CA MET A 106 11.40 12.93 3.21
C MET A 106 12.55 13.18 2.24
N LYS A 107 12.35 14.13 1.32
CA LYS A 107 13.35 14.52 0.30
C LYS A 107 14.31 15.60 0.79
N SER A 108 13.99 16.29 1.88
CA SER A 108 14.73 17.43 2.38
C SER A 108 14.94 17.34 3.88
N GLU A 109 16.17 17.59 4.31
CA GLU A 109 16.51 17.74 5.74
C GLU A 109 15.95 19.04 6.36
N ALA A 110 15.45 19.96 5.52
CA ALA A 110 14.86 21.22 5.97
C ALA A 110 13.46 21.08 6.58
N VAL A 111 12.84 19.90 6.49
CA VAL A 111 11.52 19.58 7.07
C VAL A 111 11.67 18.47 8.10
N LYS A 112 11.14 18.66 9.30
CA LYS A 112 11.10 17.62 10.35
C LYS A 112 9.73 16.96 10.36
N LEU A 113 9.70 15.63 10.35
CA LEU A 113 8.50 14.83 10.58
C LEU A 113 8.55 14.26 11.99
N GLU A 114 7.46 14.40 12.76
CA GLU A 114 7.39 13.96 14.14
C GLU A 114 6.01 13.40 14.47
N PHE A 115 5.98 12.17 15.01
CA PHE A 115 4.80 11.64 15.68
C PHE A 115 4.76 12.15 17.12
N VAL A 116 3.66 12.75 17.51
CA VAL A 116 3.42 13.23 18.88
C VAL A 116 2.55 12.21 19.63
N PRO A 117 3.15 11.29 20.39
CA PRO A 117 2.38 10.28 21.11
C PRO A 117 1.61 10.91 22.27
N PRO A 118 0.39 10.45 22.57
CA PRO A 118 -0.24 10.73 23.86
C PRO A 118 0.56 10.04 24.99
N ALA A 119 0.35 10.49 26.24
CA ALA A 119 1.12 10.01 27.40
C ALA A 119 0.93 8.50 27.69
N ASP A 120 -0.23 7.93 27.36
CA ASP A 120 -0.60 6.55 27.66
C ASP A 120 -0.69 5.64 26.44
N ARG A 121 -0.56 4.32 26.66
CA ARG A 121 -0.87 3.31 25.64
C ARG A 121 -2.34 3.37 25.26
N CYS A 122 -2.62 3.34 23.96
CA CYS A 122 -3.97 3.32 23.45
C CYS A 122 -4.24 2.01 22.71
N LEU A 123 -4.91 1.09 23.39
CA LEU A 123 -5.42 -0.14 22.78
C LEU A 123 -6.87 0.10 22.35
N VAL A 124 -7.13 0.06 21.07
CA VAL A 124 -8.40 0.45 20.47
C VAL A 124 -8.87 -0.57 19.44
N HIS A 125 -10.19 -0.77 19.34
CA HIS A 125 -10.80 -1.60 18.30
C HIS A 125 -11.10 -0.73 17.08
N LEU A 126 -10.23 -0.80 16.05
CA LEU A 126 -10.35 0.01 14.84
C LEU A 126 -9.89 -0.74 13.59
N GLU A 127 -10.12 -0.16 12.44
CA GLU A 127 -9.63 -0.64 11.15
C GLU A 127 -8.24 -0.04 10.91
N LYS A 128 -7.20 -0.83 11.25
CA LYS A 128 -5.78 -0.41 11.20
C LYS A 128 -5.40 0.15 9.83
N ASN A 129 -5.82 -0.51 8.76
CA ASN A 129 -5.31 -0.25 7.41
C ASN A 129 -5.87 1.04 6.84
N ARG A 130 -7.18 1.27 7.06
CA ARG A 130 -7.82 2.51 6.61
C ARG A 130 -7.32 3.71 7.39
N VAL A 131 -7.12 3.56 8.71
CA VAL A 131 -6.48 4.62 9.51
C VAL A 131 -5.05 4.89 9.03
N SER A 132 -4.26 3.86 8.76
CA SER A 132 -2.92 4.03 8.19
C SER A 132 -2.96 4.73 6.82
N GLN A 133 -3.88 4.34 5.93
CA GLN A 133 -4.10 4.97 4.63
C GLN A 133 -4.45 6.46 4.76
N LEU A 134 -5.35 6.81 5.68
CA LEU A 134 -5.72 8.20 5.98
C LEU A 134 -4.49 9.02 6.41
N ILE A 135 -3.73 8.53 7.38
CA ILE A 135 -2.52 9.20 7.88
C ILE A 135 -1.47 9.34 6.78
N ILE A 136 -1.21 8.28 6.01
CA ILE A 136 -0.26 8.33 4.88
C ILE A 136 -0.68 9.39 3.86
N ASN A 137 -1.95 9.44 3.48
CA ASN A 137 -2.46 10.44 2.53
C ASN A 137 -2.28 11.87 3.06
N LEU A 138 -2.63 12.12 4.32
CA LEU A 138 -2.51 13.45 4.91
C LEU A 138 -1.05 13.86 5.10
N VAL A 139 -0.19 12.97 5.60
CA VAL A 139 1.24 13.26 5.79
C VAL A 139 1.97 13.44 4.45
N THR A 140 1.67 12.65 3.43
CA THR A 140 2.28 12.83 2.10
C THR A 140 1.84 14.14 1.45
N ASN A 141 0.62 14.60 1.68
CA ASN A 141 0.20 15.95 1.29
C ASN A 141 1.00 17.02 2.06
N ALA A 142 1.15 16.88 3.38
CA ALA A 142 1.94 17.80 4.19
C ALA A 142 3.42 17.87 3.70
N ILE A 143 4.05 16.72 3.40
CA ILE A 143 5.42 16.65 2.85
C ILE A 143 5.51 17.41 1.52
N LYS A 144 4.51 17.27 0.65
CA LYS A 144 4.46 17.89 -0.66
C LYS A 144 4.37 19.41 -0.61
N PHE A 145 3.65 19.96 0.37
CA PHE A 145 3.33 21.39 0.46
C PHE A 145 4.15 22.12 1.54
N THR A 146 5.10 21.44 2.21
CA THR A 146 6.01 22.03 3.18
C THR A 146 7.44 21.99 2.66
N GLU A 147 7.98 23.14 2.24
CA GLU A 147 9.36 23.24 1.76
C GLU A 147 10.37 23.30 2.90
N LYS A 148 10.01 23.96 4.00
CA LYS A 148 10.83 24.13 5.21
C LYS A 148 9.94 24.16 6.45
N GLY A 149 10.45 23.62 7.56
CA GLY A 149 9.75 23.67 8.84
C GLY A 149 9.45 22.30 9.43
N SER A 150 8.19 22.05 9.81
CA SER A 150 7.84 20.81 10.50
C SER A 150 6.47 20.28 10.12
N ILE A 151 6.36 18.96 10.18
CA ILE A 151 5.11 18.23 10.04
C ILE A 151 4.95 17.40 11.33
N ARG A 152 3.87 17.61 12.05
CA ARG A 152 3.54 16.87 13.26
C ARG A 152 2.23 16.15 13.07
N PHE A 153 2.19 14.89 13.44
CA PHE A 153 0.96 14.12 13.41
C PHE A 153 0.75 13.36 14.72
N GLY A 154 -0.48 13.08 15.04
CA GLY A 154 -0.82 12.43 16.29
C GLY A 154 -2.31 12.16 16.39
N TYR A 155 -2.72 11.75 17.59
CA TYR A 155 -4.12 11.55 17.90
C TYR A 155 -4.39 11.87 19.37
N GLU A 156 -5.64 12.16 19.67
CA GLU A 156 -6.14 12.45 21.02
C GLU A 156 -7.49 11.75 21.24
N LEU A 157 -7.76 11.35 22.46
CA LEU A 157 -9.08 10.88 22.84
C LEU A 157 -9.92 12.09 23.31
N ARG A 158 -10.92 12.45 22.52
CA ARG A 158 -11.86 13.56 22.82
C ARG A 158 -13.25 12.99 23.12
N GLY A 159 -13.50 12.76 24.39
CA GLY A 159 -14.77 12.17 24.84
C GLY A 159 -14.96 10.73 24.34
N LYS A 160 -15.85 10.52 23.36
CA LYS A 160 -16.12 9.23 22.73
C LYS A 160 -15.55 9.10 21.33
N GLU A 161 -14.65 9.98 20.94
CA GLU A 161 -14.03 10.00 19.62
C GLU A 161 -12.51 9.97 19.72
N LEU A 162 -11.88 9.26 18.79
CA LEU A 162 -10.47 9.38 18.49
C LEU A 162 -10.30 10.50 17.46
N TYR A 163 -9.61 11.56 17.83
CA TYR A 163 -9.29 12.69 16.98
C TYR A 163 -7.85 12.58 16.50
N PHE A 164 -7.69 12.43 15.20
CA PHE A 164 -6.40 12.36 14.53
C PHE A 164 -6.08 13.68 13.85
N TYR A 165 -4.82 14.09 13.83
CA TYR A 165 -4.40 15.32 13.19
C TYR A 165 -3.06 15.19 12.50
N VAL A 166 -2.87 15.97 11.42
CA VAL A 166 -1.61 16.19 10.72
C VAL A 166 -1.46 17.69 10.54
N ALA A 167 -0.52 18.29 11.26
CA ALA A 167 -0.24 19.72 11.23
C ALA A 167 1.07 19.99 10.50
N ASP A 168 1.05 20.86 9.51
CA ASP A 168 2.19 21.28 8.72
C ASP A 168 2.42 22.80 8.83
N THR A 169 3.63 23.23 8.54
CA THR A 169 4.01 24.65 8.47
C THR A 169 4.22 25.09 7.01
N GLY A 170 3.45 24.51 6.09
CA GLY A 170 3.55 24.76 4.65
C GLY A 170 2.86 26.05 4.17
N CYS A 171 2.48 26.06 2.90
CA CYS A 171 1.90 27.24 2.26
C CYS A 171 0.49 27.61 2.77
N GLY A 172 -0.20 26.70 3.49
CA GLY A 172 -1.58 26.92 3.91
C GLY A 172 -2.59 26.90 2.76
N ILE A 173 -3.87 27.10 3.09
CA ILE A 173 -5.00 27.02 2.16
C ILE A 173 -5.94 28.18 2.42
N ALA A 174 -6.30 28.92 1.37
CA ALA A 174 -7.26 30.02 1.43
C ALA A 174 -8.62 29.55 1.94
N LYS A 175 -9.32 30.38 2.70
CA LYS A 175 -10.54 30.00 3.44
C LYS A 175 -11.67 29.53 2.52
N ASP A 176 -11.79 30.12 1.35
CA ASP A 176 -12.80 29.78 0.33
C ASP A 176 -12.51 28.47 -0.39
N GLU A 177 -11.26 27.97 -0.32
CA GLU A 177 -10.84 26.72 -0.95
C GLU A 177 -10.93 25.51 0.01
N GLN A 178 -10.97 25.73 1.34
CA GLN A 178 -10.88 24.66 2.35
C GLN A 178 -11.99 23.60 2.28
N GLU A 179 -13.18 23.96 1.80
CA GLU A 179 -14.24 22.99 1.61
C GLU A 179 -14.11 22.25 0.28
N SER A 180 -13.65 22.94 -0.75
CA SER A 180 -13.54 22.40 -2.10
C SER A 180 -12.44 21.36 -2.26
N ILE A 181 -11.36 21.40 -1.45
CA ILE A 181 -10.22 20.47 -1.53
C ILE A 181 -10.59 19.00 -1.29
N PHE A 182 -11.72 18.73 -0.64
CA PHE A 182 -12.24 17.38 -0.46
C PHE A 182 -13.06 16.89 -1.67
N GLY A 183 -13.19 17.72 -2.70
CA GLY A 183 -13.80 17.34 -3.97
C GLY A 183 -12.93 16.38 -4.79
N ARG A 184 -13.54 15.65 -5.71
CA ARG A 184 -12.84 14.73 -6.62
C ARG A 184 -12.08 15.53 -7.68
N PHE A 185 -10.79 15.19 -7.93
CA PHE A 185 -9.88 15.83 -8.90
C PHE A 185 -9.60 17.32 -8.64
N VAL A 186 -9.85 17.79 -7.43
CA VAL A 186 -9.52 19.16 -7.05
C VAL A 186 -8.01 19.27 -6.81
N LYS A 187 -7.38 20.22 -7.50
CA LYS A 187 -5.97 20.60 -7.34
C LYS A 187 -5.92 22.12 -7.24
N LEU A 188 -5.49 22.67 -6.12
CA LEU A 188 -5.35 24.14 -5.94
C LEU A 188 -4.24 24.71 -6.82
N ASN A 189 -3.23 23.91 -7.12
CA ASN A 189 -2.17 24.24 -8.04
C ASN A 189 -2.11 23.17 -9.16
N SER A 190 -2.31 23.61 -10.41
CA SER A 190 -2.30 22.73 -11.59
C SER A 190 -0.93 22.06 -11.83
N PHE A 191 0.16 22.63 -11.31
CA PHE A 191 1.51 22.06 -11.41
C PHE A 191 1.83 21.09 -10.27
N ALA A 192 0.98 21.00 -9.24
CA ALA A 192 1.23 20.10 -8.12
C ALA A 192 0.98 18.65 -8.53
N GLN A 193 2.01 17.80 -8.41
CA GLN A 193 1.90 16.36 -8.65
C GLN A 193 0.84 15.72 -7.72
N GLY A 194 -0.01 14.83 -8.25
CA GLY A 194 -0.99 14.09 -7.48
C GLY A 194 -2.29 13.90 -8.26
N THR A 195 -3.09 12.93 -7.82
CA THR A 195 -4.31 12.48 -8.49
C THR A 195 -5.51 13.39 -8.29
N GLY A 196 -5.51 14.20 -7.22
CA GLY A 196 -6.68 14.95 -6.76
C GLY A 196 -7.80 14.07 -6.19
N LEU A 197 -7.53 12.78 -5.96
CA LEU A 197 -8.48 11.83 -5.39
C LEU A 197 -8.24 11.57 -3.90
N GLY A 198 -7.01 11.71 -3.40
CA GLY A 198 -6.63 11.31 -2.06
C GLY A 198 -7.52 11.90 -0.96
N LEU A 199 -7.76 13.22 -0.94
CA LEU A 199 -8.60 13.86 0.08
C LEU A 199 -10.08 13.46 -0.05
N SER A 200 -10.59 13.29 -1.27
CA SER A 200 -11.98 12.83 -1.48
C SER A 200 -12.18 11.38 -1.00
N ILE A 201 -11.19 10.53 -1.19
CA ILE A 201 -11.18 9.16 -0.65
C ILE A 201 -11.10 9.21 0.88
N CYS A 202 -10.23 10.06 1.46
CA CYS A 202 -10.17 10.24 2.91
C CYS A 202 -11.54 10.63 3.48
N ARG A 203 -12.22 11.60 2.89
CA ARG A 203 -13.57 12.01 3.31
C ARG A 203 -14.55 10.84 3.29
N THR A 204 -14.60 10.13 2.18
CA THR A 204 -15.53 9.01 2.03
C THR A 204 -15.23 7.86 3.00
N LEU A 205 -13.96 7.50 3.21
CA LEU A 205 -13.56 6.48 4.18
C LEU A 205 -13.95 6.86 5.61
N VAL A 206 -13.68 8.10 6.02
CA VAL A 206 -14.01 8.60 7.36
C VAL A 206 -15.52 8.60 7.58
N GLU A 207 -16.31 9.08 6.61
CA GLU A 207 -17.78 9.08 6.67
C GLU A 207 -18.34 7.65 6.80
N HIS A 208 -17.80 6.68 6.05
CA HIS A 208 -18.23 5.27 6.17
C HIS A 208 -17.83 4.62 7.50
N MET A 209 -16.77 5.10 8.14
CA MET A 209 -16.39 4.68 9.50
C MET A 209 -17.17 5.43 10.58
N GLY A 210 -18.13 6.30 10.21
CA GLY A 210 -18.98 7.05 11.12
C GLY A 210 -18.30 8.25 11.76
N GLY A 211 -17.28 8.80 11.13
CA GLY A 211 -16.48 9.93 11.59
C GLY A 211 -16.66 11.20 10.77
N HIS A 212 -15.83 12.20 11.07
CA HIS A 212 -15.79 13.50 10.39
C HIS A 212 -14.35 13.85 10.01
N ILE A 213 -14.15 14.55 8.89
CA ILE A 213 -12.86 15.05 8.41
C ILE A 213 -12.95 16.53 8.12
N GLY A 214 -11.87 17.26 8.36
CA GLY A 214 -11.79 18.69 8.07
C GLY A 214 -10.38 19.22 8.01
N VAL A 215 -10.26 20.52 7.81
CA VAL A 215 -8.99 21.26 7.77
C VAL A 215 -9.16 22.61 8.48
N ASP A 216 -8.17 22.96 9.27
CA ASP A 216 -7.97 24.29 9.82
C ASP A 216 -6.68 24.84 9.21
N SER A 217 -6.78 25.92 8.40
CA SER A 217 -5.63 26.42 7.66
C SER A 217 -5.68 27.93 7.49
N GLU A 218 -4.50 28.54 7.42
CA GLU A 218 -4.31 29.94 7.08
C GLU A 218 -3.18 30.06 6.05
N GLU A 219 -3.45 30.76 4.97
CA GLU A 219 -2.48 30.96 3.87
C GLU A 219 -1.17 31.57 4.42
N GLY A 220 -0.04 30.95 4.08
CA GLY A 220 1.28 31.34 4.56
C GLY A 220 1.67 30.86 5.96
N LYS A 221 0.75 30.20 6.72
CA LYS A 221 1.03 29.71 8.08
C LYS A 221 1.02 28.19 8.22
N GLY A 222 0.50 27.49 7.21
CA GLY A 222 0.37 26.05 7.20
C GLY A 222 -1.05 25.56 7.42
N SER A 223 -1.20 24.24 7.55
CA SER A 223 -2.51 23.58 7.66
C SER A 223 -2.51 22.54 8.78
N THR A 224 -3.68 22.30 9.35
CA THR A 224 -3.95 21.16 10.22
C THR A 224 -5.12 20.38 9.65
N PHE A 225 -4.83 19.29 8.99
CA PHE A 225 -5.84 18.32 8.58
C PHE A 225 -6.19 17.42 9.75
N TRP A 226 -7.47 17.18 9.96
CA TRP A 226 -7.93 16.34 11.05
C TRP A 226 -9.08 15.44 10.62
N PHE A 227 -9.20 14.30 11.31
CA PHE A 227 -10.40 13.46 11.24
C PHE A 227 -10.72 12.85 12.60
N SER A 228 -11.99 12.61 12.85
CA SER A 228 -12.44 11.92 14.06
C SER A 228 -13.11 10.59 13.72
N LEU A 229 -12.94 9.60 14.59
CA LEU A 229 -13.59 8.29 14.48
C LEU A 229 -14.21 7.91 15.82
N PRO A 230 -15.33 7.17 15.84
CA PRO A 230 -15.91 6.67 17.08
C PRO A 230 -14.92 5.81 17.86
N TYR A 231 -14.68 6.16 19.13
CA TYR A 231 -13.83 5.36 20.00
C TYR A 231 -14.52 4.08 20.46
N LYS A 232 -13.90 2.95 20.19
CA LYS A 232 -14.30 1.65 20.73
C LYS A 232 -13.13 1.06 21.51
N ALA A 233 -13.28 0.94 22.83
CA ALA A 233 -12.25 0.29 23.65
C ALA A 233 -12.05 -1.15 23.20
N ALA A 234 -10.80 -1.58 23.11
CA ALA A 234 -10.49 -2.98 22.84
C ALA A 234 -10.91 -3.86 24.03
N SER A 235 -11.56 -4.97 23.76
CA SER A 235 -11.77 -6.01 24.77
C SER A 235 -10.44 -6.67 25.11
N THR A 236 -10.07 -6.67 26.38
CA THR A 236 -8.82 -7.25 26.89
C THR A 236 -8.83 -8.77 26.77
N SER A 237 -8.30 -9.29 25.66
CA SER A 237 -7.76 -10.65 25.59
C SER A 237 -6.27 -10.53 25.31
N ALA A 238 -5.46 -10.81 26.35
CA ALA A 238 -4.03 -10.67 26.31
C ALA A 238 -3.41 -11.77 25.44
N GLY A 239 -2.91 -11.39 24.27
CA GLY A 239 -2.00 -12.19 23.47
C GLY A 239 -0.64 -11.49 23.45
N THR A 240 0.30 -11.98 24.27
CA THR A 240 1.65 -11.46 24.35
C THR A 240 2.46 -11.97 23.17
N MET A 241 2.74 -11.14 22.18
CA MET A 241 3.78 -11.43 21.17
C MET A 241 5.15 -10.98 21.71
N GLN A 242 5.99 -11.94 22.02
CA GLN A 242 7.40 -11.71 22.32
C GLN A 242 8.16 -11.46 21.02
N LYS A 243 8.84 -10.30 20.95
CA LYS A 243 9.88 -10.03 19.95
C LYS A 243 11.16 -10.74 20.40
N THR A 244 11.64 -11.67 19.59
CA THR A 244 12.96 -12.25 19.74
C THR A 244 13.91 -11.54 18.76
N GLU A 245 14.94 -10.89 19.28
CA GLU A 245 16.05 -10.35 18.48
C GLU A 245 16.95 -11.49 18.00
N ILE A 246 17.27 -11.49 16.71
CA ILE A 246 18.06 -12.55 16.07
C ILE A 246 19.34 -11.96 15.49
N GLN A 247 20.49 -12.53 15.88
CA GLN A 247 21.81 -12.23 15.31
C GLN A 247 22.04 -13.03 14.01
N PRO A 248 22.77 -12.50 13.01
CA PRO A 248 22.95 -13.15 11.72
C PRO A 248 24.02 -14.24 11.77
N ILE A 249 23.69 -15.42 11.28
CA ILE A 249 24.61 -16.53 11.05
C ILE A 249 24.77 -16.72 9.55
N SER A 250 26.01 -16.83 9.08
CA SER A 250 26.38 -17.08 7.69
C SER A 250 26.25 -18.55 7.32
N VAL A 251 25.53 -18.87 6.26
CA VAL A 251 25.35 -20.23 5.71
C VAL A 251 26.02 -20.33 4.36
N GLU A 252 26.76 -21.41 4.12
CA GLU A 252 27.37 -21.74 2.84
C GLU A 252 26.33 -22.00 1.75
N LYS A 253 26.63 -21.51 0.54
CA LYS A 253 25.68 -21.44 -0.58
C LYS A 253 25.78 -22.66 -1.49
N ASP A 254 25.06 -23.73 -1.17
CA ASP A 254 24.46 -24.51 -2.25
C ASP A 254 23.24 -23.75 -2.76
N LYS A 255 23.10 -23.59 -4.09
CA LYS A 255 22.00 -22.80 -4.65
C LYS A 255 20.66 -23.40 -4.25
N LEU A 256 19.93 -22.71 -3.36
CA LEU A 256 18.59 -23.08 -2.96
C LEU A 256 17.66 -23.13 -4.17
N THR A 257 16.75 -24.09 -4.19
CA THR A 257 15.75 -24.25 -5.26
C THR A 257 14.46 -23.55 -4.86
N ILE A 258 14.00 -22.63 -5.69
CA ILE A 258 12.74 -21.89 -5.53
C ILE A 258 11.78 -22.31 -6.64
N LEU A 259 10.59 -22.78 -6.26
CA LEU A 259 9.48 -23.00 -7.18
C LEU A 259 8.68 -21.71 -7.32
N ILE A 260 8.47 -21.26 -8.55
CA ILE A 260 7.70 -20.06 -8.88
C ILE A 260 6.48 -20.49 -9.69
N ALA A 261 5.29 -20.33 -9.10
CA ALA A 261 4.03 -20.54 -9.78
C ALA A 261 3.49 -19.18 -10.25
N GLU A 262 3.48 -18.94 -11.53
CA GLU A 262 3.09 -17.68 -12.17
C GLU A 262 2.64 -17.97 -13.61
N ASP A 263 1.42 -17.59 -13.96
CA ASP A 263 0.80 -17.86 -15.26
C ASP A 263 1.23 -16.88 -16.37
N ASN A 264 1.87 -15.77 -16.00
CA ASN A 264 2.32 -14.73 -16.93
C ASN A 264 3.84 -14.81 -17.17
N GLU A 265 4.24 -15.03 -18.43
CA GLU A 265 5.65 -15.14 -18.82
C GLU A 265 6.48 -13.90 -18.46
N SER A 266 5.92 -12.69 -18.60
CA SER A 266 6.64 -11.45 -18.27
C SER A 266 6.92 -11.33 -16.79
N ASN A 267 5.96 -11.73 -15.95
CA ASN A 267 6.15 -11.77 -14.50
C ASN A 267 7.18 -12.83 -14.11
N TYR A 268 7.13 -14.01 -14.71
CA TYR A 268 8.14 -15.04 -14.46
C TYR A 268 9.55 -14.57 -14.84
N ARG A 269 9.72 -13.92 -15.99
CA ARG A 269 11.02 -13.34 -16.40
C ARG A 269 11.52 -12.28 -15.43
N LEU A 270 10.62 -11.53 -14.79
CA LEU A 270 11.02 -10.61 -13.74
C LEU A 270 11.62 -11.36 -12.54
N PHE A 271 10.98 -12.43 -12.07
CA PHE A 271 11.55 -13.28 -11.00
C PHE A 271 12.88 -13.87 -11.42
N GLU A 272 12.99 -14.37 -12.65
CA GLU A 272 14.23 -14.94 -13.20
C GLU A 272 15.36 -13.90 -13.19
N SER A 273 15.09 -12.66 -13.59
CA SER A 273 16.08 -11.58 -13.56
C SER A 273 16.52 -11.20 -12.14
N ILE A 274 15.60 -11.26 -11.17
CA ILE A 274 15.87 -10.89 -9.76
C ILE A 274 16.61 -12.01 -9.02
N LEU A 275 16.23 -13.28 -9.24
CA LEU A 275 16.61 -14.41 -8.40
C LEU A 275 17.54 -15.42 -9.10
N GLY A 276 17.57 -15.47 -10.43
CA GLY A 276 18.26 -16.52 -11.19
C GLY A 276 19.78 -16.56 -10.99
N HIS A 277 20.40 -15.46 -10.56
CA HIS A 277 21.83 -15.44 -10.20
C HIS A 277 22.11 -16.16 -8.88
N ASP A 278 21.20 -16.06 -7.90
CA ASP A 278 21.42 -16.50 -6.53
C ASP A 278 20.79 -17.86 -6.23
N TYR A 279 19.76 -18.28 -7.00
CA TYR A 279 18.93 -19.44 -6.74
C TYR A 279 18.77 -20.33 -7.96
N HIS A 280 18.39 -21.62 -7.75
CA HIS A 280 17.90 -22.49 -8.81
C HIS A 280 16.38 -22.31 -8.91
N LEU A 281 15.87 -21.93 -10.08
CA LEU A 281 14.46 -21.62 -10.27
C LEU A 281 13.74 -22.75 -11.02
N ILE A 282 12.58 -23.11 -10.53
CA ILE A 282 11.63 -24.01 -11.17
C ILE A 282 10.37 -23.21 -11.48
N HIS A 283 9.86 -23.25 -12.70
CA HIS A 283 8.65 -22.56 -13.11
C HIS A 283 7.46 -23.52 -13.17
N ALA A 284 6.30 -23.07 -12.71
CA ALA A 284 5.00 -23.72 -12.92
C ALA A 284 4.00 -22.68 -13.46
N TRP A 285 3.23 -23.08 -14.47
CA TRP A 285 2.29 -22.19 -15.16
C TRP A 285 0.92 -22.08 -14.49
N ASP A 286 0.61 -22.97 -13.57
CA ASP A 286 -0.63 -22.97 -12.80
C ASP A 286 -0.42 -23.71 -11.47
N GLY A 287 -1.45 -23.66 -10.62
CA GLY A 287 -1.39 -24.28 -9.30
C GLY A 287 -1.28 -25.81 -9.36
N ARG A 288 -1.84 -26.47 -10.37
CA ARG A 288 -1.73 -27.93 -10.53
C ARG A 288 -0.31 -28.34 -10.86
N GLU A 289 0.31 -27.67 -11.84
CA GLU A 289 1.71 -27.89 -12.16
C GLU A 289 2.62 -27.58 -10.94
N ALA A 290 2.30 -26.53 -10.17
CA ALA A 290 3.04 -26.22 -8.96
C ALA A 290 3.02 -27.37 -7.94
N VAL A 291 1.87 -28.00 -7.70
CA VAL A 291 1.74 -29.17 -6.83
C VAL A 291 2.53 -30.37 -7.37
N GLU A 292 2.51 -30.62 -8.67
CA GLU A 292 3.24 -31.74 -9.31
C GLU A 292 4.75 -31.51 -9.23
N ARG A 293 5.22 -30.30 -9.54
CA ARG A 293 6.64 -29.94 -9.44
C ARG A 293 7.14 -29.96 -8.01
N PHE A 294 6.34 -29.49 -7.05
CA PHE A 294 6.67 -29.59 -5.63
C PHE A 294 6.96 -31.03 -5.22
N LYS A 295 6.10 -31.98 -5.61
CA LYS A 295 6.27 -33.42 -5.28
C LYS A 295 7.50 -34.03 -5.93
N ARG A 296 7.85 -33.60 -7.13
CA ARG A 296 8.95 -34.17 -7.91
C ARG A 296 10.31 -33.59 -7.53
N GLU A 297 10.36 -32.28 -7.29
CA GLU A 297 11.61 -31.52 -7.25
C GLU A 297 11.97 -31.02 -5.84
N ASN A 298 11.04 -31.15 -4.87
CA ASN A 298 11.23 -30.82 -3.46
C ASN A 298 11.88 -29.44 -3.22
N PRO A 299 11.29 -28.33 -3.71
CA PRO A 299 11.86 -26.99 -3.56
C PRO A 299 11.91 -26.56 -2.10
N GLN A 300 12.86 -25.67 -1.77
CA GLN A 300 13.04 -25.16 -0.43
C GLN A 300 12.14 -23.97 -0.11
N ILE A 301 11.67 -23.23 -1.14
CA ILE A 301 10.73 -22.12 -1.05
C ILE A 301 9.79 -22.17 -2.24
N ILE A 302 8.55 -21.71 -2.06
CA ILE A 302 7.57 -21.57 -3.13
C ILE A 302 7.11 -20.11 -3.16
N LEU A 303 7.19 -19.48 -4.33
CA LEU A 303 6.51 -18.22 -4.66
C LEU A 303 5.28 -18.59 -5.45
N MET A 304 4.09 -18.28 -4.93
CA MET A 304 2.81 -18.75 -5.45
C MET A 304 1.93 -17.56 -5.81
N ASP A 305 1.68 -17.34 -7.10
CA ASP A 305 0.61 -16.42 -7.48
C ASP A 305 -0.75 -16.92 -6.98
N ILE A 306 -1.56 -16.03 -6.50
CA ILE A 306 -2.91 -16.36 -6.04
C ILE A 306 -3.86 -16.58 -7.22
N ASN A 307 -3.78 -15.72 -8.24
CA ASN A 307 -4.73 -15.72 -9.35
C ASN A 307 -4.14 -16.44 -10.56
N MET A 308 -4.32 -17.76 -10.63
CA MET A 308 -3.88 -18.60 -11.74
C MET A 308 -5.04 -19.40 -12.33
N PRO A 309 -4.99 -19.74 -13.62
CA PRO A 309 -5.96 -20.63 -14.25
C PRO A 309 -5.83 -22.07 -13.72
N VAL A 310 -6.83 -22.90 -14.00
CA VAL A 310 -6.89 -24.36 -13.71
C VAL A 310 -6.98 -24.66 -12.21
N MET A 311 -6.06 -24.17 -11.39
CA MET A 311 -6.02 -24.27 -9.93
C MET A 311 -5.41 -22.98 -9.40
N ASP A 312 -6.12 -22.30 -8.51
CA ASP A 312 -5.64 -21.06 -7.92
C ASP A 312 -4.57 -21.32 -6.84
N GLY A 313 -3.91 -20.23 -6.39
CA GLY A 313 -2.83 -20.35 -5.41
C GLY A 313 -3.29 -20.79 -4.03
N TYR A 314 -4.55 -20.55 -3.65
CA TYR A 314 -5.11 -21.04 -2.39
C TYR A 314 -5.31 -22.55 -2.43
N GLU A 315 -5.94 -23.06 -3.49
CA GLU A 315 -6.14 -24.49 -3.71
C GLU A 315 -4.80 -25.23 -3.79
N ALA A 316 -3.85 -24.71 -4.56
CA ALA A 316 -2.50 -25.27 -4.69
C ALA A 316 -1.77 -25.33 -3.33
N THR A 317 -1.86 -24.27 -2.54
CA THR A 317 -1.26 -24.21 -1.20
C THR A 317 -1.89 -25.26 -0.27
N GLN A 318 -3.21 -25.37 -0.25
CA GLN A 318 -3.89 -26.40 0.54
C GLN A 318 -3.50 -27.82 0.12
N GLU A 319 -3.35 -28.08 -1.18
CA GLU A 319 -2.87 -29.37 -1.67
C GLU A 319 -1.42 -29.64 -1.24
N ILE A 320 -0.51 -28.66 -1.36
CA ILE A 320 0.89 -28.80 -0.92
C ILE A 320 0.97 -29.03 0.58
N ARG A 321 0.14 -28.36 1.40
CA ARG A 321 0.10 -28.53 2.86
C ARG A 321 -0.28 -29.95 3.31
N LYS A 322 -1.00 -30.72 2.49
CA LYS A 322 -1.27 -32.14 2.77
C LYS A 322 0.01 -33.01 2.74
N TYR A 323 1.03 -32.56 2.01
CA TYR A 323 2.32 -33.27 1.86
C TYR A 323 3.42 -32.65 2.73
N SER A 324 3.42 -31.34 2.92
CA SER A 324 4.43 -30.64 3.71
C SER A 324 3.82 -29.47 4.47
N ALA A 325 3.80 -29.59 5.80
CA ALA A 325 3.48 -28.46 6.68
C ALA A 325 4.64 -27.45 6.82
N LYS A 326 5.85 -27.79 6.31
CA LYS A 326 7.08 -27.06 6.61
C LYS A 326 7.64 -26.23 5.44
N VAL A 327 7.33 -26.55 4.17
CA VAL A 327 7.86 -25.77 3.05
C VAL A 327 7.32 -24.35 3.10
N PRO A 328 8.17 -23.30 3.11
CA PRO A 328 7.71 -21.94 3.06
C PRO A 328 7.01 -21.63 1.74
N ILE A 329 5.81 -21.06 1.83
CA ILE A 329 5.01 -20.62 0.67
C ILE A 329 4.72 -19.13 0.84
N ILE A 330 5.24 -18.32 -0.06
CA ILE A 330 5.01 -16.88 -0.13
C ILE A 330 3.96 -16.63 -1.20
N ALA A 331 2.82 -16.06 -0.81
CA ALA A 331 1.81 -15.64 -1.77
C ALA A 331 2.30 -14.43 -2.57
N VAL A 332 2.10 -14.44 -3.88
CA VAL A 332 2.30 -13.29 -4.76
C VAL A 332 0.92 -12.79 -5.17
N THR A 333 0.58 -11.55 -4.88
CA THR A 333 -0.79 -11.05 -5.05
C THR A 333 -0.83 -9.67 -5.69
N ALA A 334 -1.81 -9.46 -6.58
CA ALA A 334 -2.11 -8.14 -7.14
C ALA A 334 -2.77 -7.19 -6.12
N PHE A 335 -3.25 -7.73 -5.00
CA PHE A 335 -3.93 -6.95 -3.97
C PHE A 335 -2.98 -6.69 -2.81
N ALA A 336 -2.63 -5.42 -2.63
CA ALA A 336 -1.73 -4.95 -1.57
C ALA A 336 -2.46 -4.63 -0.25
N TYR A 337 -3.67 -5.12 -0.07
CA TYR A 337 -4.47 -4.82 1.11
C TYR A 337 -4.20 -5.84 2.22
N THR A 338 -4.06 -5.35 3.43
CA THR A 338 -3.85 -6.15 4.64
C THR A 338 -5.04 -7.05 5.00
N SER A 339 -6.23 -6.83 4.41
CA SER A 339 -7.32 -7.82 4.42
C SER A 339 -6.93 -9.12 3.74
N ASP A 340 -6.09 -9.03 2.73
CA ASP A 340 -5.59 -10.19 2.01
C ASP A 340 -4.45 -10.87 2.77
N GLU A 341 -3.66 -10.14 3.56
CA GLU A 341 -2.61 -10.72 4.40
C GLU A 341 -3.17 -11.73 5.40
N GLN A 342 -4.20 -11.35 6.15
CA GLN A 342 -4.82 -12.27 7.12
C GLN A 342 -5.43 -13.48 6.41
N ARG A 343 -6.15 -13.27 5.31
CA ARG A 343 -6.72 -14.35 4.50
C ARG A 343 -5.65 -15.26 3.93
N VAL A 344 -4.53 -14.69 3.46
CA VAL A 344 -3.38 -15.45 2.95
C VAL A 344 -2.80 -16.32 4.06
N MET A 345 -2.54 -15.75 5.25
CA MET A 345 -1.97 -16.49 6.38
C MET A 345 -2.92 -17.59 6.91
N GLU A 346 -4.23 -17.32 6.98
CA GLU A 346 -5.25 -18.31 7.38
C GLU A 346 -5.36 -19.48 6.40
N ASN A 347 -5.00 -19.28 5.12
CA ASN A 347 -4.99 -20.32 4.09
C ASN A 347 -3.64 -21.06 3.97
N GLY A 348 -2.75 -20.92 4.95
CA GLY A 348 -1.55 -21.74 5.08
C GLY A 348 -0.31 -21.22 4.37
N PHE A 349 -0.28 -19.95 3.96
CA PHE A 349 0.94 -19.29 3.50
C PHE A 349 1.80 -18.83 4.69
N ASP A 350 3.09 -18.67 4.47
CA ASP A 350 4.06 -18.20 5.47
C ASP A 350 4.44 -16.72 5.28
N GLY A 351 3.97 -16.11 4.21
CA GLY A 351 4.18 -14.71 3.91
C GLY A 351 3.46 -14.29 2.63
N TYR A 352 3.49 -13.00 2.34
CA TYR A 352 2.91 -12.49 1.09
C TYR A 352 3.80 -11.39 0.48
N MET A 353 3.74 -11.27 -0.85
CA MET A 353 4.44 -10.27 -1.64
C MET A 353 3.42 -9.56 -2.55
N PRO A 354 3.18 -8.25 -2.38
CA PRO A 354 2.31 -7.52 -3.27
C PRO A 354 2.96 -7.30 -4.64
N LYS A 355 2.19 -7.42 -5.70
CA LYS A 355 2.58 -6.92 -7.03
C LYS A 355 2.34 -5.40 -7.08
N PRO A 356 3.23 -4.59 -7.68
CA PRO A 356 4.42 -4.98 -8.43
C PRO A 356 5.58 -5.41 -7.53
N ILE A 357 6.31 -6.41 -7.99
CA ILE A 357 7.38 -7.04 -7.22
C ILE A 357 8.57 -6.09 -7.07
N ASN A 358 8.92 -5.79 -5.82
CA ASN A 358 10.13 -5.05 -5.50
C ASN A 358 11.29 -6.01 -5.24
N ALA A 359 12.35 -5.92 -6.05
CA ALA A 359 13.50 -6.83 -5.99
C ALA A 359 14.19 -6.86 -4.62
N ARG A 360 14.34 -5.70 -3.95
CA ARG A 360 14.97 -5.62 -2.62
C ARG A 360 14.10 -6.26 -1.55
N GLN A 361 12.80 -6.00 -1.59
CA GLN A 361 11.85 -6.54 -0.64
C GLN A 361 11.70 -8.06 -0.79
N LEU A 362 11.65 -8.57 -2.03
CA LEU A 362 11.58 -10.00 -2.31
C LEU A 362 12.82 -10.74 -1.76
N LYS A 363 14.04 -10.23 -2.05
CA LYS A 363 15.28 -10.83 -1.52
C LYS A 363 15.36 -10.78 0.00
N ALA A 364 14.93 -9.69 0.62
CA ALA A 364 14.89 -9.56 2.07
C ALA A 364 13.92 -10.57 2.71
N GLN A 365 12.73 -10.72 2.16
CA GLN A 365 11.71 -11.65 2.66
C GLN A 365 12.14 -13.12 2.51
N ILE A 366 12.72 -13.50 1.37
CA ILE A 366 13.30 -14.84 1.18
C ILE A 366 14.37 -15.11 2.25
N THR A 367 15.25 -14.15 2.49
CA THR A 367 16.32 -14.26 3.47
C THR A 367 15.77 -14.42 4.89
N GLU A 368 14.78 -13.62 5.27
CA GLU A 368 14.12 -13.68 6.59
C GLU A 368 13.44 -15.03 6.83
N ILE A 369 12.69 -15.52 5.87
CA ILE A 369 12.00 -16.81 5.97
C ILE A 369 13.00 -17.96 6.11
N MET A 370 14.10 -17.92 5.37
CA MET A 370 15.15 -18.94 5.46
C MET A 370 15.89 -18.89 6.80
N GLN A 371 16.16 -17.70 7.34
CA GLN A 371 16.78 -17.56 8.67
C GLN A 371 15.88 -18.11 9.79
N LYS A 372 14.59 -17.82 9.77
CA LYS A 372 13.62 -18.37 10.74
C LYS A 372 13.61 -19.91 10.72
N ARG A 373 13.84 -20.54 9.57
CA ARG A 373 13.86 -21.99 9.44
C ARG A 373 15.12 -22.64 10.00
N ILE A 374 16.28 -21.99 9.87
CA ILE A 374 17.56 -22.51 10.42
C ILE A 374 17.56 -22.57 11.94
N ILE A 375 16.78 -21.70 12.60
CA ILE A 375 16.65 -21.65 14.06
C ILE A 375 15.72 -22.75 14.60
N LEU A 376 14.87 -23.34 13.74
CA LEU A 376 13.89 -24.38 14.13
C LEU A 376 14.40 -25.81 13.79
N LEU A 377 15.60 -25.98 13.25
CA LEU A 377 16.32 -27.23 13.04
C LEU A 377 17.43 -27.38 14.06
#